data_7d21760d45ff36c07db4056a47ec00a7
#
_entry.id   7d21760d45ff36c07db4056a47ec00a7
#
_cell.length_a   1.000
_cell.length_b   1.000
_cell.length_c   1.000
_cell.angle_alpha   90.00
_cell.angle_beta   90.00
_cell.angle_gamma   90.00
#
_symmetry.space_group_name_H-M   'P 1'
#
loop_
_entity.id
_entity.type
_entity.pdbx_description
1 polymer ?
#
loop_
_entity_poly.entity_id
_entity_poly.type
_entity_poly.pdbx_seq_one_letter_code
_entity_poly.pdbx_strand_id
1 'polypeptide(L)'
;KYSFYHNEGIFWMQITKENLTIIIVTIKSQNVIDNCLTSIDPEIKKIIIENSSDEEFVKSLKEKYQNIKCYLTGKNLGMGSGNNFGIEKSSTRYVMILNPDTILKPDTLNRIFEKSKNLEFAILSPLSDDKNYPNYKTKKGTQIENNDLFEVDQVDGYAMILDKEKFNNNFFDEEIFMYL
;
A
#
# COMPACT_ATOMS: atom_id res chain seq x y z
N LYS A 1 -4.33 24.65 -39.17
CA LYS A 1 -3.56 23.38 -39.35
C LYS A 1 -3.43 22.75 -37.96
N TYR A 2 -4.34 21.83 -37.65
CA TYR A 2 -4.25 21.03 -36.44
C TYR A 2 -3.51 19.75 -36.79
N SER A 3 -2.36 19.56 -36.17
CA SER A 3 -1.59 18.33 -36.24
C SER A 3 -2.28 17.28 -35.39
N PHE A 4 -2.74 16.20 -36.00
CA PHE A 4 -3.24 15.02 -35.27
C PHE A 4 -2.00 14.29 -34.73
N TYR A 5 -1.79 14.38 -33.43
CA TYR A 5 -0.93 13.42 -32.75
C TYR A 5 -1.64 12.09 -32.73
N HIS A 6 -1.05 11.08 -33.33
CA HIS A 6 -1.44 9.70 -33.14
C HIS A 6 -1.31 9.39 -31.64
N ASN A 7 -2.42 9.13 -31.00
CA ASN A 7 -2.44 8.48 -29.69
C ASN A 7 -1.92 7.05 -29.88
N GLU A 8 -0.60 6.87 -29.77
CA GLU A 8 -0.09 5.58 -29.38
C GLU A 8 -0.67 5.31 -28.00
N GLY A 9 -1.51 4.27 -27.89
CA GLY A 9 -2.29 4.01 -26.70
C GLY A 9 -1.41 3.92 -25.47
N ILE A 10 -1.60 4.84 -24.54
CA ILE A 10 -1.01 4.73 -23.22
C ILE A 10 -1.69 3.54 -22.57
N PHE A 11 -1.03 2.38 -22.62
CA PHE A 11 -1.45 1.20 -21.89
C PHE A 11 -1.19 1.47 -20.40
N TRP A 12 -2.23 1.84 -19.67
CA TRP A 12 -2.16 1.87 -18.22
C TRP A 12 -1.87 0.46 -17.71
N MET A 13 -0.76 0.31 -17.01
CA MET A 13 -0.39 -0.99 -16.49
C MET A 13 -1.31 -1.34 -15.33
N GLN A 14 -2.11 -2.39 -15.50
CA GLN A 14 -2.96 -2.93 -14.44
C GLN A 14 -2.13 -3.37 -13.24
N ILE A 15 -2.65 -3.19 -12.02
CA ILE A 15 -2.08 -3.81 -10.83
C ILE A 15 -2.25 -5.33 -10.92
N THR A 16 -1.19 -6.06 -10.67
CA THR A 16 -1.16 -7.54 -10.61
C THR A 16 -0.33 -7.99 -9.42
N LYS A 17 -0.37 -9.28 -9.10
CA LYS A 17 0.47 -9.87 -8.04
C LYS A 17 1.97 -9.65 -8.28
N GLU A 18 2.41 -9.69 -9.54
CA GLU A 18 3.82 -9.59 -9.94
C GLU A 18 4.38 -8.18 -9.79
N ASN A 19 3.54 -7.16 -10.02
CA ASN A 19 3.97 -5.75 -10.00
C ASN A 19 3.54 -4.98 -8.74
N LEU A 20 2.99 -5.69 -7.74
CA LEU A 20 2.62 -5.16 -6.42
C LEU A 20 3.55 -5.71 -5.34
N THR A 21 3.97 -4.85 -4.43
CA THR A 21 4.61 -5.22 -3.15
C THR A 21 3.83 -4.60 -2.00
N ILE A 22 3.51 -5.39 -0.98
CA ILE A 22 2.89 -4.88 0.24
C ILE A 22 3.98 -4.55 1.26
N ILE A 23 3.96 -3.33 1.77
CA ILE A 23 4.90 -2.79 2.75
C ILE A 23 4.16 -2.64 4.07
N ILE A 24 4.74 -3.22 5.12
CA ILE A 24 4.18 -3.18 6.47
C ILE A 24 5.28 -2.69 7.42
N VAL A 25 5.06 -1.53 8.01
CA VAL A 25 5.93 -0.99 9.06
C VAL A 25 5.43 -1.51 10.40
N THR A 26 6.31 -2.13 11.17
CA THR A 26 5.99 -2.75 12.46
C THR A 26 6.81 -2.14 13.58
N ILE A 27 6.20 -2.03 14.74
CA ILE A 27 6.85 -1.78 16.02
C ILE A 27 5.98 -2.41 17.11
N LYS A 28 6.53 -3.37 17.86
CA LYS A 28 5.78 -4.11 18.90
C LYS A 28 4.45 -4.71 18.38
N SER A 29 4.46 -5.23 17.15
CA SER A 29 3.26 -5.70 16.44
C SER A 29 3.07 -7.22 16.50
N GLN A 30 3.79 -7.92 17.36
CA GLN A 30 3.80 -9.38 17.48
C GLN A 30 2.40 -10.00 17.66
N ASN A 31 1.50 -9.28 18.35
CA ASN A 31 0.16 -9.78 18.67
C ASN A 31 -0.87 -9.60 17.52
N VAL A 32 -0.58 -8.79 16.52
CA VAL A 32 -1.56 -8.42 15.47
C VAL A 32 -1.13 -8.82 14.07
N ILE A 33 0.16 -8.84 13.79
CA ILE A 33 0.71 -9.01 12.44
C ILE A 33 0.34 -10.34 11.77
N ASP A 34 0.15 -11.40 12.53
CA ASP A 34 -0.22 -12.70 12.00
C ASP A 34 -1.55 -12.67 11.25
N ASN A 35 -2.55 -11.99 11.80
CA ASN A 35 -3.85 -11.83 11.15
C ASN A 35 -3.72 -11.00 9.86
N CYS A 36 -2.90 -9.97 9.88
CA CYS A 36 -2.61 -9.18 8.69
C CYS A 36 -1.95 -10.04 7.60
N LEU A 37 -0.84 -10.71 7.92
CA LEU A 37 -0.08 -11.49 6.95
C LEU A 37 -0.86 -12.67 6.38
N THR A 38 -1.68 -13.36 7.18
CA THR A 38 -2.53 -14.45 6.73
C THR A 38 -3.71 -13.99 5.86
N SER A 39 -4.09 -12.72 5.93
CA SER A 39 -5.11 -12.13 5.06
C SER A 39 -4.60 -11.77 3.65
N ILE A 40 -3.29 -11.78 3.46
CA ILE A 40 -2.64 -11.44 2.19
C ILE A 40 -2.36 -12.73 1.41
N ASP A 41 -2.67 -12.73 0.11
CA ASP A 41 -2.29 -13.82 -0.79
C ASP A 41 -0.78 -14.14 -0.64
N PRO A 42 -0.43 -15.41 -0.36
CA PRO A 42 0.96 -15.80 -0.11
C PRO A 42 1.91 -15.53 -1.28
N GLU A 43 1.41 -15.48 -2.51
CA GLU A 43 2.22 -15.22 -3.70
C GLU A 43 2.66 -13.75 -3.83
N ILE A 44 1.97 -12.82 -3.20
CA ILE A 44 2.32 -11.39 -3.25
C ILE A 44 3.59 -11.13 -2.43
N LYS A 45 4.49 -10.35 -2.99
CA LYS A 45 5.72 -9.92 -2.31
C LYS A 45 5.38 -9.02 -1.12
N LYS A 46 6.01 -9.30 0.00
CA LYS A 46 5.84 -8.54 1.24
C LYS A 46 7.19 -8.03 1.74
N ILE A 47 7.22 -6.76 2.12
CA ILE A 47 8.37 -6.13 2.79
C ILE A 47 7.90 -5.68 4.17
N ILE A 48 8.55 -6.21 5.19
CA ILE A 48 8.30 -5.82 6.58
C ILE A 48 9.47 -4.94 7.03
N ILE A 49 9.14 -3.77 7.51
CA ILE A 49 10.08 -2.86 8.14
C ILE A 49 9.86 -2.94 9.65
N GLU A 50 10.71 -3.72 10.30
CA GLU A 50 10.72 -3.72 11.77
C GLU A 50 11.40 -2.45 12.26
N ASN A 51 10.59 -1.52 12.71
CA ASN A 51 10.97 -0.15 13.02
C ASN A 51 11.60 -0.04 14.43
N SER A 52 12.43 -1.03 14.76
CA SER A 52 13.22 -1.13 15.99
C SER A 52 14.43 -2.05 15.78
N SER A 53 14.89 -2.72 16.81
CA SER A 53 16.03 -3.66 16.79
C SER A 53 15.61 -5.09 17.15
N ASP A 54 14.34 -5.47 16.94
CA ASP A 54 13.84 -6.80 17.32
C ASP A 54 14.22 -7.86 16.28
N GLU A 55 15.45 -8.39 16.40
CA GLU A 55 15.98 -9.42 15.51
C GLU A 55 15.23 -10.76 15.67
N GLU A 56 14.78 -11.09 16.88
CA GLU A 56 14.07 -12.34 17.15
C GLU A 56 12.71 -12.32 16.47
N PHE A 57 12.01 -11.21 16.50
CA PHE A 57 10.75 -11.03 15.79
C PHE A 57 10.94 -11.17 14.27
N VAL A 58 11.95 -10.50 13.71
CA VAL A 58 12.27 -10.63 12.27
C VAL A 58 12.60 -12.06 11.89
N LYS A 59 13.35 -12.78 12.73
CA LYS A 59 13.68 -14.19 12.51
C LYS A 59 12.41 -15.05 12.49
N SER A 60 11.53 -14.88 13.47
CA SER A 60 10.27 -15.61 13.57
C SER A 60 9.37 -15.42 12.34
N LEU A 61 9.30 -14.20 11.82
CA LEU A 61 8.53 -13.90 10.61
C LEU A 61 9.10 -14.59 9.37
N LYS A 62 10.42 -14.58 9.19
CA LYS A 62 11.09 -15.24 8.07
C LYS A 62 10.97 -16.77 8.09
N GLU A 63 10.89 -17.37 9.27
CA GLU A 63 10.67 -18.81 9.45
C GLU A 63 9.22 -19.21 9.14
N LYS A 64 8.27 -18.32 9.46
CA LYS A 64 6.83 -18.61 9.37
C LYS A 64 6.23 -18.30 8.00
N TYR A 65 6.69 -17.26 7.32
CA TYR A 65 6.05 -16.76 6.10
C TYR A 65 6.95 -16.84 4.88
N GLN A 66 6.36 -17.21 3.73
CA GLN A 66 7.01 -17.18 2.43
C GLN A 66 6.84 -15.82 1.74
N ASN A 67 7.69 -15.52 0.73
CA ASN A 67 7.66 -14.28 -0.06
C ASN A 67 7.70 -13.01 0.80
N ILE A 68 8.44 -13.07 1.91
CA ILE A 68 8.62 -11.97 2.85
C ILE A 68 10.10 -11.55 2.90
N LYS A 69 10.34 -10.25 2.85
CA LYS A 69 11.65 -9.66 3.15
C LYS A 69 11.49 -8.77 4.38
N CYS A 70 12.33 -8.96 5.38
CA CYS A 70 12.30 -8.15 6.60
C CYS A 70 13.59 -7.35 6.73
N TYR A 71 13.43 -6.09 7.10
CA TYR A 71 14.52 -5.16 7.37
C TYR A 71 14.35 -4.55 8.75
N LEU A 72 15.46 -4.40 9.46
CA LEU A 72 15.54 -3.70 10.74
C LEU A 72 16.01 -2.27 10.51
N THR A 73 15.39 -1.31 11.16
CA THR A 73 15.82 0.09 11.13
C THR A 73 16.82 0.42 12.24
N GLY A 74 16.93 -0.42 13.27
CA GLY A 74 17.78 -0.23 14.44
C GLY A 74 17.24 0.80 15.44
N LYS A 75 16.24 1.58 15.06
CA LYS A 75 15.56 2.58 15.90
C LYS A 75 14.20 2.92 15.32
N ASN A 76 13.31 3.49 16.10
CA ASN A 76 12.05 4.00 15.59
C ASN A 76 12.26 5.26 14.73
N LEU A 77 12.03 5.13 13.42
CA LEU A 77 12.12 6.22 12.44
C LEU A 77 10.82 7.01 12.29
N GLY A 78 9.72 6.56 12.92
CA GLY A 78 8.37 7.04 12.65
C GLY A 78 7.73 6.31 11.45
N MET A 79 6.44 6.61 11.18
CA MET A 79 5.67 5.94 10.15
C MET A 79 6.12 6.35 8.74
N GLY A 80 6.27 7.65 8.50
CA GLY A 80 6.64 8.19 7.19
C GLY A 80 7.99 7.66 6.70
N SER A 81 9.04 7.82 7.49
CA SER A 81 10.39 7.32 7.15
C SER A 81 10.44 5.80 7.05
N GLY A 82 9.69 5.07 7.91
CA GLY A 82 9.58 3.62 7.82
C GLY A 82 8.96 3.16 6.49
N ASN A 83 7.89 3.82 6.05
CA ASN A 83 7.25 3.55 4.77
C ASN A 83 8.16 3.91 3.60
N ASN A 84 8.81 5.09 3.61
CA ASN A 84 9.77 5.48 2.57
C ASN A 84 10.90 4.46 2.44
N PHE A 85 11.44 3.99 3.56
CA PHE A 85 12.46 2.94 3.58
C PHE A 85 11.96 1.65 2.92
N GLY A 86 10.72 1.22 3.22
CA GLY A 86 10.10 0.06 2.58
C GLY A 86 9.88 0.25 1.07
N ILE A 87 9.44 1.44 0.65
CA ILE A 87 9.23 1.79 -0.76
C ILE A 87 10.55 1.73 -1.53
N GLU A 88 11.63 2.24 -0.96
CA GLU A 88 12.98 2.18 -1.55
C GLU A 88 13.44 0.72 -1.76
N LYS A 89 13.13 -0.19 -0.83
CA LYS A 89 13.47 -1.62 -0.95
C LYS A 89 12.60 -2.38 -1.95
N SER A 90 11.50 -1.79 -2.41
CA SER A 90 10.59 -2.40 -3.40
C SER A 90 11.05 -2.14 -4.83
N SER A 91 11.12 -3.21 -5.64
CA SER A 91 11.41 -3.15 -7.08
C SER A 91 10.15 -3.09 -7.94
N THR A 92 8.95 -3.17 -7.37
CA THR A 92 7.70 -3.14 -8.13
C THR A 92 7.24 -1.69 -8.36
N ARG A 93 6.45 -1.48 -9.42
CA ARG A 93 5.83 -0.18 -9.71
C ARG A 93 4.83 0.21 -8.64
N TYR A 94 3.94 -0.72 -8.28
CA TYR A 94 2.92 -0.47 -7.26
C TYR A 94 3.38 -0.96 -5.91
N VAL A 95 3.12 -0.15 -4.89
CA VAL A 95 3.32 -0.52 -3.49
C VAL A 95 2.05 -0.30 -2.71
N MET A 96 1.68 -1.24 -1.87
CA MET A 96 0.58 -1.08 -0.92
C MET A 96 1.15 -0.88 0.47
N ILE A 97 0.89 0.27 1.05
CA ILE A 97 1.14 0.50 2.47
C ILE A 97 -0.01 -0.14 3.24
N LEU A 98 0.32 -0.98 4.19
CA LEU A 98 -0.67 -1.70 5.00
C LEU A 98 -0.22 -1.71 6.46
N ASN A 99 -1.09 -1.28 7.37
CA ASN A 99 -0.79 -1.36 8.79
C ASN A 99 -0.79 -2.81 9.29
N PRO A 100 0.05 -3.14 10.30
CA PRO A 100 0.19 -4.51 10.79
C PRO A 100 -1.04 -5.07 11.49
N ASP A 101 -2.01 -4.23 11.84
CA ASP A 101 -3.30 -4.56 12.47
C ASP A 101 -4.48 -4.58 11.48
N THR A 102 -4.21 -4.35 10.19
CA THR A 102 -5.23 -4.35 9.14
C THR A 102 -5.41 -5.76 8.57
N ILE A 103 -6.65 -6.18 8.38
CA ILE A 103 -7.03 -7.47 7.78
C ILE A 103 -7.72 -7.21 6.45
N LEU A 104 -7.15 -7.72 5.36
CA LEU A 104 -7.80 -7.67 4.05
C LEU A 104 -8.89 -8.74 3.96
N LYS A 105 -10.08 -8.37 3.46
CA LYS A 105 -11.10 -9.36 3.13
C LYS A 105 -10.66 -10.21 1.94
N PRO A 106 -11.14 -11.46 1.81
CA PRO A 106 -10.67 -12.41 0.81
C PRO A 106 -10.66 -11.88 -0.63
N ASP A 107 -11.63 -11.04 -1.01
CA ASP A 107 -11.75 -10.53 -2.38
C ASP A 107 -11.09 -9.16 -2.60
N THR A 108 -10.54 -8.54 -1.55
CA THR A 108 -10.06 -7.14 -1.63
C THR A 108 -9.03 -6.95 -2.75
N LEU A 109 -8.00 -7.77 -2.78
CA LEU A 109 -6.94 -7.65 -3.79
C LEU A 109 -7.41 -7.99 -5.19
N ASN A 110 -8.25 -9.02 -5.36
CA ASN A 110 -8.83 -9.36 -6.64
C ASN A 110 -9.69 -8.23 -7.20
N ARG A 111 -10.51 -7.62 -6.37
CA ARG A 111 -11.31 -6.44 -6.75
C ARG A 111 -10.43 -5.25 -7.13
N ILE A 112 -9.35 -5.01 -6.40
CA ILE A 112 -8.37 -3.96 -6.75
C ILE A 112 -7.75 -4.25 -8.12
N PHE A 113 -7.32 -5.49 -8.39
CA PHE A 113 -6.75 -5.86 -9.69
C PHE A 113 -7.74 -5.65 -10.83
N GLU A 114 -9.00 -6.02 -10.64
CA GLU A 114 -10.03 -5.82 -11.64
C GLU A 114 -10.37 -4.35 -11.86
N LYS A 115 -10.56 -3.58 -10.78
CA LYS A 115 -10.99 -2.18 -10.85
C LYS A 115 -9.87 -1.23 -11.28
N SER A 116 -8.60 -1.62 -11.12
CA SER A 116 -7.46 -0.82 -11.58
C SER A 116 -7.19 -0.91 -13.08
N LYS A 117 -7.90 -1.78 -13.81
CA LYS A 117 -7.78 -1.88 -15.27
C LYS A 117 -8.15 -0.55 -15.91
N ASN A 118 -7.23 0.00 -16.70
CA ASN A 118 -7.40 1.28 -17.41
C ASN A 118 -7.68 2.48 -16.47
N LEU A 119 -7.36 2.36 -15.19
CA LEU A 119 -7.49 3.46 -14.24
C LEU A 119 -6.15 4.17 -14.08
N GLU A 120 -6.15 5.48 -14.30
CA GLU A 120 -5.04 6.35 -13.92
C GLU A 120 -5.25 6.84 -12.49
N PHE A 121 -4.27 6.61 -11.62
CA PHE A 121 -4.30 7.07 -10.23
C PHE A 121 -2.89 7.31 -9.70
N ALA A 122 -2.75 8.15 -8.70
CA ALA A 122 -1.54 8.25 -7.90
C ALA A 122 -1.68 7.42 -6.62
N ILE A 123 -2.86 7.49 -5.99
CA ILE A 123 -3.20 6.75 -4.77
C ILE A 123 -4.56 6.06 -5.00
N LEU A 124 -4.64 4.79 -4.65
CA LEU A 124 -5.86 3.99 -4.66
C LEU A 124 -6.01 3.29 -3.31
N SER A 125 -7.16 3.44 -2.67
CA SER A 125 -7.41 2.82 -1.35
C SER A 125 -8.65 1.93 -1.40
N PRO A 126 -8.61 0.72 -0.82
CA PRO A 126 -9.83 -0.02 -0.52
C PRO A 126 -10.64 0.73 0.56
N LEU A 127 -11.94 0.52 0.58
CA LEU A 127 -12.80 1.09 1.61
C LEU A 127 -12.74 0.25 2.89
N SER A 128 -12.77 0.94 4.04
CA SER A 128 -13.07 0.31 5.33
C SER A 128 -14.50 -0.24 5.32
N ASP A 129 -14.70 -1.39 5.94
CA ASP A 129 -16.04 -1.91 6.21
C ASP A 129 -16.65 -1.38 7.51
N ASP A 130 -15.85 -0.70 8.34
CA ASP A 130 -16.35 0.00 9.52
C ASP A 130 -17.01 1.32 9.10
N LYS A 131 -18.34 1.32 9.13
CA LYS A 131 -19.15 2.50 8.77
C LYS A 131 -18.96 3.68 9.71
N ASN A 132 -18.44 3.46 10.92
CA ASN A 132 -18.18 4.52 11.89
C ASN A 132 -16.82 5.19 11.66
N TYR A 133 -15.92 4.51 10.93
CA TYR A 133 -14.59 4.99 10.62
C TYR A 133 -14.29 4.87 9.12
N PRO A 134 -14.93 5.70 8.28
CA PRO A 134 -14.59 5.74 6.86
C PRO A 134 -13.13 6.18 6.71
N ASN A 135 -12.36 5.42 5.92
CA ASN A 135 -10.94 5.70 5.69
C ASN A 135 -10.66 6.76 4.62
N TYR A 136 -11.62 7.65 4.40
CA TYR A 136 -11.49 8.74 3.44
C TYR A 136 -12.26 9.97 3.88
N LYS A 137 -11.86 11.12 3.35
CA LYS A 137 -12.60 12.38 3.45
C LYS A 137 -12.87 12.93 2.08
N THR A 138 -14.06 13.47 1.87
CA THR A 138 -14.42 14.16 0.65
C THR A 138 -15.32 15.34 0.95
N LYS A 139 -15.09 16.47 0.25
CA LYS A 139 -16.01 17.60 0.21
C LYS A 139 -17.09 17.39 -0.84
N LYS A 140 -16.73 16.67 -1.93
CA LYS A 140 -17.63 16.22 -2.99
C LYS A 140 -17.03 14.94 -3.57
N GLY A 141 -17.55 13.78 -3.19
CA GLY A 141 -17.19 12.55 -3.85
C GLY A 141 -17.74 12.55 -5.27
N THR A 142 -16.89 12.30 -6.26
CA THR A 142 -17.33 12.06 -7.62
C THR A 142 -17.33 10.55 -7.85
N GLN A 143 -18.50 9.97 -8.04
CA GLN A 143 -18.61 8.57 -8.41
C GLN A 143 -18.18 8.41 -9.86
N ILE A 144 -17.17 7.57 -10.11
CA ILE A 144 -16.80 7.18 -11.47
C ILE A 144 -17.80 6.12 -11.93
N GLU A 145 -18.46 6.36 -13.05
CA GLU A 145 -19.59 5.59 -13.56
C GLU A 145 -19.36 4.07 -13.49
N ASN A 146 -20.31 3.36 -12.89
CA ASN A 146 -20.48 1.90 -12.86
C ASN A 146 -19.38 1.04 -12.23
N ASN A 147 -18.39 1.61 -11.53
CA ASN A 147 -17.24 0.84 -11.05
C ASN A 147 -17.06 0.76 -9.54
N ASP A 148 -17.97 1.30 -8.73
CA ASP A 148 -17.80 1.44 -7.27
C ASP A 148 -16.52 2.22 -6.89
N LEU A 149 -16.02 3.06 -7.81
CA LEU A 149 -14.87 3.95 -7.62
C LEU A 149 -15.36 5.39 -7.50
N PHE A 150 -14.70 6.15 -6.65
CA PHE A 150 -14.96 7.59 -6.53
C PHE A 150 -13.70 8.33 -6.09
N GLU A 151 -13.60 9.59 -6.51
CA GLU A 151 -12.51 10.46 -6.10
C GLU A 151 -12.75 11.01 -4.70
N VAL A 152 -11.67 11.12 -3.94
CA VAL A 152 -11.67 11.65 -2.58
C VAL A 152 -10.53 12.65 -2.40
N ASP A 153 -10.69 13.57 -1.45
CA ASP A 153 -9.64 14.56 -1.14
C ASP A 153 -8.54 13.97 -0.27
N GLN A 154 -8.86 12.94 0.52
CA GLN A 154 -7.95 12.34 1.47
C GLN A 154 -8.29 10.86 1.71
N VAL A 155 -7.27 10.05 1.86
CA VAL A 155 -7.36 8.66 2.35
C VAL A 155 -6.51 8.50 3.59
N ASP A 156 -6.92 7.60 4.48
CA ASP A 156 -6.12 7.24 5.65
C ASP A 156 -5.01 6.26 5.26
N GLY A 157 -3.85 6.43 5.90
CA GLY A 157 -2.62 5.73 5.55
C GLY A 157 -2.52 4.28 5.99
N TYR A 158 -3.57 3.66 6.53
CA TYR A 158 -3.49 2.28 7.00
C TYR A 158 -3.62 1.22 5.90
N ALA A 159 -4.21 1.58 4.75
CA ALA A 159 -4.33 0.71 3.57
C ALA A 159 -4.43 1.57 2.30
N MET A 160 -3.33 1.76 1.58
CA MET A 160 -3.33 2.52 0.34
C MET A 160 -2.27 2.01 -0.64
N ILE A 161 -2.60 2.04 -1.92
CA ILE A 161 -1.72 1.66 -3.01
C ILE A 161 -1.21 2.94 -3.68
N LEU A 162 0.10 3.00 -3.87
CA LEU A 162 0.78 4.09 -4.56
C LEU A 162 1.30 3.59 -5.90
N ASP A 163 1.06 4.36 -6.98
CA ASP A 163 1.78 4.22 -8.23
C ASP A 163 3.08 5.04 -8.14
N LYS A 164 4.21 4.37 -7.92
CA LYS A 164 5.50 5.05 -7.71
C LYS A 164 5.90 5.99 -8.84
N GLU A 165 5.47 5.73 -10.07
CA GLU A 165 5.76 6.59 -11.22
C GLU A 165 5.06 7.96 -11.18
N LYS A 166 4.06 8.12 -10.29
CA LYS A 166 3.37 9.39 -10.08
C LYS A 166 4.01 10.30 -9.03
N PHE A 167 5.09 9.83 -8.39
CA PHE A 167 5.78 10.54 -7.33
C PHE A 167 7.25 10.79 -7.72
N ASN A 168 7.76 11.95 -7.38
CA ASN A 168 9.17 12.34 -7.58
C ASN A 168 10.07 11.83 -6.43
N ASN A 169 9.94 10.55 -6.05
CA ASN A 169 10.64 9.92 -4.91
C ASN A 169 10.38 10.55 -3.54
N ASN A 170 9.32 11.34 -3.41
CA ASN A 170 8.89 11.96 -2.14
C ASN A 170 7.47 11.46 -1.83
N PHE A 171 7.38 10.33 -1.12
CA PHE A 171 6.10 9.67 -0.85
C PHE A 171 5.50 10.13 0.47
N PHE A 172 6.30 10.16 1.53
CA PHE A 172 5.89 10.60 2.86
C PHE A 172 6.87 11.65 3.37
N ASP A 173 6.32 12.67 4.04
CA ASP A 173 7.12 13.67 4.72
C ASP A 173 7.77 13.05 5.97
N GLU A 174 9.09 13.01 5.99
CA GLU A 174 9.87 12.39 7.07
C GLU A 174 10.00 13.29 8.31
N GLU A 175 9.68 14.58 8.20
CA GLU A 175 9.62 15.49 9.33
C GLU A 175 8.40 15.21 10.21
N ILE A 176 7.37 14.54 9.66
CA ILE A 176 6.19 14.11 10.39
C ILE A 176 6.46 12.73 11.01
N PHE A 177 6.86 12.73 12.28
CA PHE A 177 7.20 11.49 12.98
C PHE A 177 5.98 10.59 13.22
N MET A 178 4.83 11.17 13.56
CA MET A 178 3.59 10.44 13.84
C MET A 178 2.38 11.31 13.49
N TYR A 179 1.32 10.70 12.97
CA TYR A 179 0.04 11.39 12.78
C TYR A 179 -0.60 11.64 14.15
N LEU A 180 -1.08 12.85 14.35
CA LEU A 180 -1.93 13.23 15.48
C LEU A 180 -3.40 13.19 15.08
#